data_1812dac0cec880800624e3a614717159
#
_entry.id   1812dac0cec880800624e3a614717159
#
_cell.length_a   1.000
_cell.length_b   1.000
_cell.length_c   1.000
_cell.angle_alpha   90.00
_cell.angle_beta   90.00
_cell.angle_gamma   90.00
#
_symmetry.space_group_name_H-M   'P 1'
#
loop_
_entity.id
_entity.type
_entity.pdbx_description
1 polymer ?
#
loop_
_entity_poly.entity_id
_entity_poly.type
_entity_poly.pdbx_seq_one_letter_code
_entity_poly.pdbx_strand_id
1 'polypeptide(L)' 'MNRKLVWIEQPHFGGFGCSECGWRFKPFNDPTGKSFDEMARNFEAQRDREFASHVCADHPIKVRQ' A
#
# COMPACT_ATOMS: atom_id res chain seq x y z
N MET A 1 7.92 4.39 16.78
CA MET A 1 8.02 4.95 15.43
C MET A 1 6.66 5.05 14.80
N ASN A 2 6.42 6.14 14.10
CA ASN A 2 5.13 6.35 13.46
C ASN A 2 5.26 6.12 11.96
N ARG A 3 4.83 4.94 11.53
CA ARG A 3 4.82 4.66 10.10
C ARG A 3 3.60 5.30 9.48
N LYS A 4 3.74 5.67 8.21
CA LYS A 4 2.68 6.34 7.49
C LYS A 4 2.52 5.71 6.13
N LEU A 5 1.29 5.71 5.65
CA LEU A 5 0.98 5.30 4.30
C LEU A 5 1.34 6.47 3.38
N VAL A 6 2.22 6.25 2.43
CA VAL A 6 2.70 7.30 1.55
C VAL A 6 2.56 6.87 0.10
N TRP A 7 2.45 7.84 -0.78
CA TRP A 7 2.43 7.58 -2.21
C TRP A 7 3.85 7.47 -2.71
N ILE A 8 4.13 6.42 -3.46
CA ILE A 8 5.44 6.18 -4.02
C ILE A 8 5.33 6.23 -5.53
N GLU A 9 6.18 7.05 -6.14
CA GLU A 9 6.15 7.20 -7.58
C GLU A 9 7.54 6.91 -8.12
N GLN A 10 7.66 5.85 -8.90
CA GLN A 10 8.92 5.42 -9.48
C GLN A 10 8.66 5.01 -10.92
N PRO A 11 9.70 4.89 -11.75
CA PRO A 11 9.50 4.56 -13.15
C PRO A 11 8.69 3.29 -13.40
N HIS A 12 8.84 2.30 -12.52
CA HIS A 12 8.16 1.02 -12.71
C HIS A 12 7.14 0.72 -11.63
N PHE A 13 6.82 1.70 -10.81
CA PHE A 13 5.87 1.47 -9.74
C PHE A 13 5.21 2.77 -9.34
N GLY A 14 3.90 2.77 -9.29
CA GLY A 14 3.14 3.89 -8.74
C GLY A 14 2.11 3.34 -7.80
N GLY A 15 2.15 3.76 -6.54
CA GLY A 15 1.18 3.25 -5.58
C GLY A 15 1.55 3.61 -4.16
N PHE A 16 0.85 2.97 -3.23
CA PHE A 16 1.04 3.25 -1.82
C PHE A 16 2.07 2.33 -1.21
N GLY A 17 2.77 2.84 -0.21
CA GLY A 17 3.74 2.07 0.51
C GLY A 17 3.91 2.61 1.91
N CYS A 18 4.78 1.95 2.68
CA CYS A 18 5.06 2.35 4.05
C CYS A 18 6.24 3.31 4.08
N SER A 19 6.14 4.33 4.93
CA SER A 19 7.21 5.30 5.05
C SER A 19 8.42 4.76 5.81
N GLU A 20 8.26 3.64 6.52
CA GLU A 20 9.31 3.14 7.40
C GLU A 20 9.93 1.83 6.95
N CYS A 21 9.36 1.20 5.92
CA CYS A 21 9.90 -0.08 5.47
C CYS A 21 9.65 -0.23 3.98
N GLY A 22 9.98 -1.39 3.44
CA GLY A 22 9.84 -1.61 2.00
C GLY A 22 8.48 -2.13 1.57
N TRP A 23 7.52 -2.16 2.49
CA TRP A 23 6.20 -2.65 2.15
C TRP A 23 5.55 -1.77 1.08
N ARG A 24 4.91 -2.44 0.11
CA ARG A 24 4.16 -1.77 -0.93
C ARG A 24 2.82 -2.44 -1.08
N PHE A 25 1.78 -1.63 -1.26
CA PHE A 25 0.44 -2.17 -1.40
C PHE A 25 0.25 -2.72 -2.80
N LYS A 26 -0.16 -3.97 -2.88
CA LYS A 26 -0.48 -4.64 -4.14
C LYS A 26 -1.85 -5.27 -4.01
N PRO A 27 -2.86 -4.69 -4.63
CA PRO A 27 -4.19 -5.29 -4.56
C PRO A 27 -4.20 -6.63 -5.28
N PHE A 28 -4.84 -7.59 -4.65
CA PHE A 28 -4.93 -8.92 -5.24
C PHE A 28 -5.92 -8.99 -6.36
N ASN A 29 -7.00 -8.22 -6.25
CA ASN A 29 -8.09 -8.27 -7.21
C ASN A 29 -8.40 -6.85 -7.66
N ASP A 30 -9.08 -6.78 -8.80
CA ASP A 30 -9.59 -5.51 -9.24
C ASP A 30 -10.57 -4.98 -8.22
N PRO A 31 -10.67 -3.66 -8.07
CA PRO A 31 -11.66 -3.09 -7.17
C PRO A 31 -13.05 -3.57 -7.57
N THR A 32 -13.86 -3.89 -6.58
CA THR A 32 -15.21 -4.34 -6.81
C THR A 32 -16.19 -3.35 -6.23
N GLY A 33 -17.37 -3.30 -6.84
CA GLY A 33 -18.40 -2.40 -6.41
C GLY A 33 -19.35 -2.09 -7.54
N LYS A 34 -20.52 -1.58 -7.20
CA LYS A 34 -21.52 -1.26 -8.18
C LYS A 34 -21.35 0.13 -8.77
N SER A 35 -20.59 0.97 -8.12
CA SER A 35 -20.34 2.31 -8.59
C SER A 35 -18.88 2.65 -8.36
N PHE A 36 -18.45 3.72 -9.00
CA PHE A 36 -17.07 4.17 -8.84
C PHE A 36 -16.78 4.52 -7.37
N ASP A 37 -17.73 5.16 -6.71
CA ASP A 37 -17.55 5.52 -5.30
C ASP A 37 -17.40 4.28 -4.43
N GLU A 38 -18.18 3.26 -4.71
CA GLU A 38 -18.09 2.03 -3.93
C GLU A 38 -16.78 1.33 -4.18
N MET A 39 -16.33 1.31 -5.42
CA MET A 39 -15.06 0.69 -5.77
C MET A 39 -13.92 1.41 -5.07
N ALA A 40 -13.97 2.74 -5.03
CA ALA A 40 -12.93 3.52 -4.37
C ALA A 40 -12.89 3.23 -2.88
N ARG A 41 -14.06 3.13 -2.24
CA ARG A 41 -14.10 2.84 -0.81
C ARG A 41 -13.59 1.45 -0.51
N ASN A 42 -13.93 0.47 -1.35
CA ASN A 42 -13.45 -0.89 -1.15
C ASN A 42 -11.94 -0.96 -1.31
N PHE A 43 -11.41 -0.24 -2.28
CA PHE A 43 -9.98 -0.17 -2.49
C PHE A 43 -9.27 0.44 -1.28
N GLU A 44 -9.81 1.54 -0.77
CA GLU A 44 -9.19 2.21 0.37
C GLU A 44 -9.26 1.35 1.62
N ALA A 45 -10.37 0.64 1.82
CA ALA A 45 -10.51 -0.24 2.97
C ALA A 45 -9.49 -1.36 2.91
N GLN A 46 -9.29 -1.94 1.74
CA GLN A 46 -8.30 -3.00 1.58
C GLN A 46 -6.90 -2.46 1.81
N ARG A 47 -6.60 -1.29 1.24
CA ARG A 47 -5.30 -0.67 1.42
C ARG A 47 -5.01 -0.43 2.89
N ASP A 48 -5.97 0.16 3.61
CA ASP A 48 -5.76 0.51 5.00
C ASP A 48 -5.62 -0.74 5.87
N ARG A 49 -6.38 -1.78 5.56
CA ARG A 49 -6.28 -3.02 6.32
C ARG A 49 -4.95 -3.69 6.10
N GLU A 50 -4.48 -3.73 4.87
CA GLU A 50 -3.19 -4.35 4.57
C GLU A 50 -2.07 -3.56 5.20
N PHE A 51 -2.16 -2.23 5.17
CA PHE A 51 -1.16 -1.41 5.79
C PHE A 51 -1.08 -1.66 7.30
N ALA A 52 -2.24 -1.72 7.93
CA ALA A 52 -2.28 -1.90 9.39
C ALA A 52 -1.75 -3.27 9.81
N SER A 53 -1.92 -4.28 8.95
CA SER A 53 -1.54 -5.63 9.31
C SER A 53 -0.12 -6.00 8.95
N HIS A 54 0.57 -5.20 8.13
CA HIS A 54 1.92 -5.59 7.75
C HIS A 54 2.90 -5.34 8.87
N VAL A 55 3.98 -6.11 8.88
CA VAL A 55 5.04 -5.99 9.88
C VAL A 55 6.27 -5.43 9.18
N CYS A 56 6.74 -4.27 9.64
CA CYS A 56 7.85 -3.61 8.97
C CYS A 56 9.11 -4.47 8.93
N ALA A 57 9.32 -5.29 9.95
CA ALA A 57 10.49 -6.15 9.98
C ALA A 57 10.51 -7.16 8.83
N ASP A 58 9.33 -7.50 8.30
CA ASP A 58 9.24 -8.43 7.19
C ASP A 58 9.47 -7.76 5.84
N HIS A 59 9.59 -6.44 5.83
CA HIS A 59 9.73 -5.68 4.59
C HIS A 59 10.88 -4.71 4.68
N PRO A 60 12.12 -5.21 4.83
CA PRO A 60 13.26 -4.31 4.97
C PRO A 60 13.46 -3.49 3.71
N ILE A 61 13.83 -2.24 3.90
CA ILE A 61 14.17 -1.38 2.78
C ILE A 61 15.50 -1.84 2.23
N LYS A 62 15.52 -2.11 0.92
CA LYS A 62 16.76 -2.50 0.27
C LYS A 62 17.52 -1.24 -0.09
N VAL A 63 18.54 -0.98 0.66
CA VAL A 63 19.37 0.20 0.43
C VAL A 63 20.33 -0.07 -0.67
N ARG A 64 20.38 0.82 -1.64
CA ARG A 64 21.32 0.71 -2.74
C ARG A 64 22.67 1.16 -2.28
N GLN A 65 23.65 0.34 -2.55
CA GLN A 65 25.02 0.66 -2.15
C GLN A 65 25.84 1.10 -3.34
#